data_8c9a9bc2a55edb39b1a4186bf97de286
#
_entry.id   8c9a9bc2a55edb39b1a4186bf97de286
#
_cell.length_a   1.000
_cell.length_b   1.000
_cell.length_c   1.000
_cell.angle_alpha   90.00
_cell.angle_beta   90.00
_cell.angle_gamma   90.00
#
_symmetry.space_group_name_H-M   'P 1'
#
loop_
_entity.id
_entity.type
_entity.pdbx_description
1 polymer ?
#
loop_
_entity_poly.entity_id
_entity_poly.type
_entity_poly.pdbx_seq_one_letter_code
_entity_poly.pdbx_strand_id
1 'polypeptide(L)'
;MTARRGVAIVGSGFAGSLLARVLAVLGHDVVLLERGTHPRFAIGESTTPLANLSLERLARRYGLSDCYRLAAHGRWLASFPDLRRGLKRGFTFYRHHPGEAFANRGLDSERLLVAASPNDAVADSHWLRADVDHHLVRAAVEAGVDYRDRVELETVAIGADGVGLAGRRNGTGFELNAEFVVDASGPGGFLARQLEIPSGLGRTRTRSALVFSHFSGVRLMPDVVPGLPDGPYPDDWAAVHHLIDEGWMYALRFDDGVTSAGFALSPRGLAGWRPGTTPGAEPLWHALLQRYPTLHAAFGEATPLMPVAFRSSIQHRLTRAAGERWALLPHAYAFVDPLFSTGIAWSLRAIERLARCFEREGGRPRLPETEELERYQGLLSEEADQIDALVAGAYEAMTHFDLFAAHAMIYFAIVSFAETRQRVVPEEGEGAAWSGFLGLGDPALAPLPREAYRRLRRITGGQGGTGTAGQRRGFAAWVARAIAARNIGGFADPSRHNLYPLDLDVLVDRHALLNLSREALIGALPALRGMGPEESGNLS
;
A
#
# COMPACT_ATOMS: atom_id res chain seq x y z
N MET A 1 -9.62 26.59 32.25
CA MET A 1 -9.73 26.45 30.78
C MET A 1 -8.55 25.59 30.30
N THR A 2 -8.77 24.41 29.77
CA THR A 2 -7.72 23.61 29.11
C THR A 2 -7.17 24.41 27.93
N ALA A 3 -5.83 24.50 27.82
CA ALA A 3 -5.20 25.21 26.71
C ALA A 3 -5.64 24.56 25.38
N ARG A 4 -6.02 25.39 24.41
CA ARG A 4 -6.46 24.94 23.09
C ARG A 4 -5.24 24.53 22.27
N ARG A 5 -5.27 23.31 21.69
CA ARG A 5 -4.24 22.80 20.79
C ARG A 5 -4.45 23.30 19.36
N GLY A 6 -3.39 23.34 18.57
CA GLY A 6 -3.49 23.63 17.15
C GLY A 6 -4.17 22.47 16.40
N VAL A 7 -3.60 21.27 16.47
CA VAL A 7 -4.10 20.10 15.74
C VAL A 7 -4.15 18.86 16.63
N ALA A 8 -5.30 18.19 16.66
CA ALA A 8 -5.45 16.87 17.25
C ALA A 8 -5.42 15.80 16.17
N ILE A 9 -4.61 14.75 16.36
CA ILE A 9 -4.56 13.59 15.46
C ILE A 9 -5.00 12.36 16.25
N VAL A 10 -5.99 11.62 15.71
CA VAL A 10 -6.56 10.43 16.33
C VAL A 10 -6.02 9.19 15.65
N GLY A 11 -5.26 8.38 16.38
CA GLY A 11 -4.58 7.17 15.88
C GLY A 11 -3.11 7.39 15.58
N SER A 12 -2.25 6.65 16.26
CA SER A 12 -0.79 6.72 16.18
C SER A 12 -0.15 5.57 15.37
N GLY A 13 -0.85 5.04 14.36
CA GLY A 13 -0.22 4.23 13.33
C GLY A 13 0.76 5.06 12.49
N PHE A 14 1.53 4.43 11.59
CA PHE A 14 2.55 5.14 10.79
C PHE A 14 2.06 6.46 10.19
N ALA A 15 0.83 6.49 9.68
CA ALA A 15 0.31 7.66 8.98
C ALA A 15 -0.01 8.83 9.94
N GLY A 16 -0.64 8.55 11.08
CA GLY A 16 -0.93 9.57 12.09
C GLY A 16 0.34 10.12 12.75
N SER A 17 1.29 9.24 13.09
CA SER A 17 2.56 9.63 13.70
C SER A 17 3.43 10.46 12.76
N LEU A 18 3.51 10.07 11.50
CA LEU A 18 4.29 10.81 10.50
C LEU A 18 3.67 12.19 10.22
N LEU A 19 2.34 12.27 10.06
CA LEU A 19 1.67 13.56 9.90
C LEU A 19 1.85 14.45 11.13
N ALA A 20 1.69 13.89 12.34
CA ALA A 20 1.89 14.63 13.59
C ALA A 20 3.28 15.27 13.65
N ARG A 21 4.30 14.48 13.30
CA ARG A 21 5.69 14.94 13.25
C ARG A 21 5.89 16.06 12.22
N VAL A 22 5.37 15.89 11.00
CA VAL A 22 5.45 16.94 9.97
C VAL A 22 4.82 18.24 10.44
N LEU A 23 3.62 18.18 11.04
CA LEU A 23 2.93 19.37 11.54
C LEU A 23 3.69 20.02 12.70
N ALA A 24 4.31 19.25 13.59
CA ALA A 24 5.16 19.79 14.65
C ALA A 24 6.38 20.54 14.08
N VAL A 25 7.05 19.98 13.06
CA VAL A 25 8.15 20.65 12.34
C VAL A 25 7.68 21.95 11.68
N LEU A 26 6.45 22.01 11.18
CA LEU A 26 5.83 23.21 10.65
C LEU A 26 5.47 24.24 11.76
N GLY A 27 5.62 23.86 13.04
CA GLY A 27 5.39 24.74 14.19
C GLY A 27 3.96 24.73 14.73
N HIS A 28 3.14 23.75 14.33
CA HIS A 28 1.83 23.57 14.95
C HIS A 28 1.97 22.93 16.33
N ASP A 29 1.09 23.32 17.26
CA ASP A 29 0.92 22.62 18.55
C ASP A 29 0.08 21.37 18.32
N VAL A 30 0.74 20.20 18.29
CA VAL A 30 0.13 18.92 17.91
C VAL A 30 -0.04 18.01 19.09
N VAL A 31 -1.24 17.45 19.25
CA VAL A 31 -1.50 16.32 20.14
C VAL A 31 -1.84 15.06 19.31
N LEU A 32 -1.16 13.95 19.61
CA LEU A 32 -1.38 12.66 18.99
C LEU A 32 -2.02 11.70 20.00
N LEU A 33 -3.24 11.25 19.71
CA LEU A 33 -4.07 10.43 20.60
C LEU A 33 -4.09 8.98 20.13
N GLU A 34 -3.85 8.04 21.05
CA GLU A 34 -3.91 6.60 20.75
C GLU A 34 -4.75 5.86 21.79
N ARG A 35 -5.63 4.97 21.34
CA ARG A 35 -6.46 4.14 22.22
C ARG A 35 -5.65 3.06 22.94
N GLY A 36 -4.72 2.45 22.23
CA GLY A 36 -3.82 1.41 22.76
C GLY A 36 -2.49 1.97 23.24
N THR A 37 -1.48 1.11 23.21
CA THR A 37 -0.08 1.41 23.51
C THR A 37 0.82 0.84 22.43
N HIS A 38 2.03 1.38 22.24
CA HIS A 38 3.06 0.79 21.38
C HIS A 38 4.10 0.00 22.19
N PRO A 39 4.72 -1.04 21.60
CA PRO A 39 4.44 -1.60 20.28
C PRO A 39 3.11 -2.37 20.24
N ARG A 40 2.45 -2.38 19.09
CA ARG A 40 1.19 -3.12 18.88
C ARG A 40 1.12 -3.73 17.50
N PHE A 41 0.43 -4.85 17.39
CA PHE A 41 0.19 -5.51 16.11
C PHE A 41 -0.66 -4.65 15.18
N ALA A 42 -0.23 -4.57 13.93
CA ALA A 42 -1.02 -4.07 12.81
C ALA A 42 -0.56 -4.75 11.52
N ILE A 43 -1.45 -4.87 10.54
CA ILE A 43 -1.15 -5.33 9.19
C ILE A 43 -1.13 -4.16 8.20
N GLY A 44 -0.78 -4.44 6.93
CA GLY A 44 -0.53 -3.42 5.91
C GLY A 44 0.96 -3.03 5.95
N GLU A 45 1.80 -3.96 5.50
CA GLU A 45 3.22 -4.05 5.83
C GLU A 45 4.12 -3.92 4.60
N SER A 46 3.57 -3.94 3.40
CA SER A 46 4.36 -3.95 2.16
C SER A 46 4.44 -2.57 1.52
N THR A 47 5.66 -2.04 1.36
CA THR A 47 5.89 -0.79 0.63
C THR A 47 6.03 -1.02 -0.87
N THR A 48 6.17 0.06 -1.63
CA THR A 48 6.38 0.08 -3.08
C THR A 48 7.31 1.24 -3.44
N PRO A 49 7.90 1.28 -4.64
CA PRO A 49 8.74 2.40 -5.06
C PRO A 49 8.08 3.78 -4.91
N LEU A 50 6.76 3.87 -5.14
CA LEU A 50 6.01 5.12 -4.90
C LEU A 50 5.89 5.48 -3.42
N ALA A 51 5.85 4.49 -2.51
CA ALA A 51 5.89 4.75 -1.07
C ALA A 51 7.26 5.30 -0.66
N ASN A 52 8.33 4.67 -1.12
CA ASN A 52 9.69 5.11 -0.86
C ASN A 52 9.94 6.53 -1.40
N LEU A 53 9.50 6.81 -2.62
CA LEU A 53 9.58 8.16 -3.20
C LEU A 53 8.85 9.20 -2.36
N SER A 54 7.64 8.89 -1.87
CA SER A 54 6.89 9.80 -0.99
C SER A 54 7.60 10.03 0.35
N LEU A 55 8.20 8.99 0.94
CA LEU A 55 9.03 9.13 2.15
C LEU A 55 10.25 10.03 1.91
N GLU A 56 10.97 9.82 0.79
CA GLU A 56 12.12 10.66 0.42
C GLU A 56 11.73 12.12 0.23
N ARG A 57 10.56 12.38 -0.37
CA ARG A 57 10.05 13.74 -0.59
C ARG A 57 9.66 14.41 0.72
N LEU A 58 8.94 13.71 1.59
CA LEU A 58 8.62 14.18 2.94
C LEU A 58 9.90 14.45 3.75
N ALA A 59 10.87 13.54 3.67
CA ALA A 59 12.14 13.68 4.36
C ALA A 59 12.91 14.93 3.91
N ARG A 60 13.07 15.13 2.60
CA ARG A 60 13.78 16.30 2.05
C ARG A 60 13.06 17.61 2.37
N ARG A 61 11.71 17.62 2.24
CA ARG A 61 10.94 18.85 2.45
C ARG A 61 10.88 19.30 3.90
N TYR A 62 10.77 18.35 4.83
CA TYR A 62 10.55 18.63 6.25
C TYR A 62 11.74 18.25 7.14
N GLY A 63 12.91 17.90 6.57
CA GLY A 63 14.10 17.58 7.35
C GLY A 63 14.03 16.27 8.14
N LEU A 64 13.27 15.26 7.67
CA LEU A 64 13.05 14.00 8.38
C LEU A 64 14.08 12.94 7.97
N SER A 65 15.31 13.03 8.48
CA SER A 65 16.44 12.21 8.03
C SER A 65 16.23 10.70 8.22
N ASP A 66 15.55 10.27 9.27
CA ASP A 66 15.18 8.86 9.49
C ASP A 66 14.18 8.33 8.44
N CYS A 67 13.19 9.13 8.02
CA CYS A 67 12.27 8.76 6.93
C CYS A 67 13.02 8.54 5.61
N TYR A 68 14.06 9.34 5.31
CA TYR A 68 14.93 9.10 4.16
C TYR A 68 15.68 7.77 4.26
N ARG A 69 16.15 7.42 5.45
CA ARG A 69 16.84 6.15 5.71
C ARG A 69 15.89 4.96 5.61
N LEU A 70 14.64 5.09 6.04
CA LEU A 70 13.60 4.06 5.92
C LEU A 70 13.11 3.83 4.48
N ALA A 71 13.37 4.76 3.56
CA ALA A 71 12.86 4.73 2.19
C ALA A 71 13.63 3.81 1.22
N ALA A 72 14.61 3.04 1.69
CA ALA A 72 15.29 2.00 0.91
C ALA A 72 15.89 0.95 1.85
N HIS A 73 15.82 -0.32 1.47
CA HIS A 73 16.24 -1.43 2.30
C HIS A 73 17.71 -1.32 2.78
N GLY A 74 18.64 -1.00 1.87
CA GLY A 74 20.05 -0.88 2.23
C GLY A 74 20.33 0.30 3.16
N ARG A 75 19.69 1.45 2.97
CA ARG A 75 19.80 2.60 3.89
C ARG A 75 19.23 2.27 5.26
N TRP A 76 18.10 1.56 5.29
CA TRP A 76 17.48 1.10 6.53
C TRP A 76 18.42 0.15 7.28
N LEU A 77 18.92 -0.89 6.59
CA LEU A 77 19.85 -1.87 7.18
C LEU A 77 21.08 -1.21 7.81
N ALA A 78 21.67 -0.24 7.12
CA ALA A 78 22.84 0.49 7.59
C ALA A 78 22.55 1.43 8.78
N SER A 79 21.33 1.99 8.86
CA SER A 79 21.01 3.04 9.85
C SER A 79 20.26 2.51 11.07
N PHE A 80 19.46 1.47 10.90
CA PHE A 80 18.59 0.92 11.94
C PHE A 80 18.63 -0.62 11.90
N PRO A 81 19.77 -1.26 12.18
CA PRO A 81 19.93 -2.72 12.07
C PRO A 81 18.93 -3.48 12.96
N ASP A 82 18.59 -2.95 14.13
CA ASP A 82 17.69 -3.58 15.10
C ASP A 82 16.20 -3.33 14.81
N LEU A 83 15.86 -2.43 13.89
CA LEU A 83 14.47 -2.18 13.50
C LEU A 83 14.08 -3.19 12.43
N ARG A 84 13.23 -4.17 12.80
CA ARG A 84 12.88 -5.32 11.96
C ARG A 84 12.13 -4.91 10.70
N ARG A 85 12.51 -5.52 9.60
CA ARG A 85 12.01 -5.30 8.24
C ARG A 85 12.08 -6.59 7.43
N GLY A 86 11.58 -6.56 6.20
CA GLY A 86 11.80 -7.62 5.24
C GLY A 86 12.26 -7.05 3.89
N LEU A 87 13.14 -7.75 3.18
CA LEU A 87 13.56 -7.37 1.84
C LEU A 87 12.43 -7.58 0.85
N LYS A 88 12.17 -6.56 0.03
CA LYS A 88 11.18 -6.65 -1.06
C LYS A 88 11.78 -6.17 -2.38
N ARG A 89 12.21 -7.13 -3.22
CA ARG A 89 12.75 -6.87 -4.56
C ARG A 89 11.67 -6.58 -5.60
N GLY A 90 10.44 -7.01 -5.35
CA GLY A 90 9.36 -6.88 -6.31
C GLY A 90 8.08 -7.58 -5.90
N PHE A 91 7.40 -8.12 -6.89
CA PHE A 91 6.18 -8.89 -6.73
C PHE A 91 6.35 -10.27 -7.38
N THR A 92 6.04 -11.31 -6.62
CA THR A 92 6.01 -12.70 -7.09
C THR A 92 4.58 -13.23 -7.02
N PHE A 93 4.12 -13.86 -8.10
CA PHE A 93 2.79 -14.47 -8.18
C PHE A 93 2.91 -15.91 -8.63
N TYR A 94 2.14 -16.78 -7.98
CA TYR A 94 1.97 -18.19 -8.33
C TYR A 94 0.50 -18.52 -8.50
N ARG A 95 0.14 -19.35 -9.47
CA ARG A 95 -1.20 -19.92 -9.58
C ARG A 95 -1.19 -21.35 -9.04
N HIS A 96 -2.06 -21.63 -8.09
CA HIS A 96 -2.23 -22.96 -7.52
C HIS A 96 -3.57 -23.55 -7.91
N HIS A 97 -3.57 -24.86 -8.16
CA HIS A 97 -4.77 -25.64 -8.45
C HIS A 97 -5.12 -26.55 -7.28
N PRO A 98 -6.41 -26.70 -6.93
CA PRO A 98 -6.82 -27.56 -5.82
C PRO A 98 -6.38 -29.01 -6.01
N GLY A 99 -5.75 -29.59 -4.97
CA GLY A 99 -5.27 -30.97 -4.99
C GLY A 99 -3.99 -31.22 -5.78
N GLU A 100 -3.43 -30.19 -6.45
CA GLU A 100 -2.20 -30.30 -7.23
C GLU A 100 -1.04 -29.56 -6.56
N ALA A 101 0.15 -30.19 -6.51
CA ALA A 101 1.36 -29.46 -6.17
C ALA A 101 1.71 -28.50 -7.31
N PHE A 102 2.22 -27.32 -6.94
CA PHE A 102 2.70 -26.37 -7.94
C PHE A 102 3.84 -27.01 -8.75
N ALA A 103 3.72 -26.95 -10.06
CA ALA A 103 4.76 -27.35 -10.97
C ALA A 103 4.95 -26.24 -12.01
N ASN A 104 6.19 -25.82 -12.23
CA ASN A 104 6.49 -24.92 -13.33
C ASN A 104 6.32 -25.67 -14.66
N ARG A 105 5.15 -25.53 -15.29
CA ARG A 105 4.77 -26.25 -16.52
C ARG A 105 5.43 -25.68 -17.78
N GLY A 106 6.62 -25.12 -17.64
CA GLY A 106 7.42 -24.51 -18.70
C GLY A 106 7.09 -23.04 -18.95
N LEU A 107 8.14 -22.29 -19.29
CA LEU A 107 8.08 -20.85 -19.62
C LEU A 107 7.31 -19.99 -18.60
N ASP A 108 7.35 -20.37 -17.32
CA ASP A 108 6.69 -19.65 -16.20
C ASP A 108 5.21 -19.31 -16.47
N SER A 109 4.48 -20.26 -17.10
CA SER A 109 3.08 -20.06 -17.48
C SER A 109 2.11 -19.84 -16.31
N GLU A 110 2.51 -20.21 -15.07
CA GLU A 110 1.75 -20.05 -13.83
C GLU A 110 2.56 -19.35 -12.72
N ARG A 111 3.67 -18.70 -13.12
CA ARG A 111 4.55 -17.91 -12.26
C ARG A 111 4.82 -16.56 -12.92
N LEU A 112 4.83 -15.48 -12.15
CA LEU A 112 5.15 -14.14 -12.62
C LEU A 112 6.04 -13.44 -11.58
N LEU A 113 7.21 -12.96 -12.00
CA LEU A 113 8.10 -12.13 -11.19
C LEU A 113 8.31 -10.78 -11.85
N VAL A 114 8.05 -9.72 -11.11
CA VAL A 114 8.28 -8.33 -11.58
C VAL A 114 9.14 -7.61 -10.58
N ALA A 115 10.38 -7.33 -10.95
CA ALA A 115 11.32 -6.58 -10.12
C ALA A 115 10.89 -5.10 -10.00
N ALA A 116 10.92 -4.58 -8.79
CA ALA A 116 10.67 -3.18 -8.46
C ALA A 116 11.97 -2.41 -8.19
N SER A 117 13.10 -3.10 -8.07
CA SER A 117 14.42 -2.52 -7.82
C SER A 117 15.51 -3.32 -8.54
N PRO A 118 16.63 -2.67 -8.93
CA PRO A 118 17.73 -3.34 -9.61
C PRO A 118 18.58 -4.21 -8.65
N ASN A 119 18.60 -3.87 -7.36
CA ASN A 119 19.39 -4.56 -6.34
C ASN A 119 18.79 -4.35 -4.95
N ASP A 120 19.36 -5.00 -3.92
CA ASP A 120 18.87 -4.97 -2.54
C ASP A 120 19.06 -3.61 -1.86
N ALA A 121 20.09 -2.86 -2.25
CA ALA A 121 20.40 -1.58 -1.60
C ALA A 121 19.28 -0.55 -1.78
N VAL A 122 18.61 -0.56 -2.93
CA VAL A 122 17.52 0.36 -3.27
C VAL A 122 16.15 -0.32 -3.28
N ALA A 123 16.08 -1.57 -2.80
CA ALA A 123 14.84 -2.31 -2.74
C ALA A 123 13.82 -1.69 -1.78
N ASP A 124 12.57 -2.03 -2.01
CA ASP A 124 11.48 -1.78 -1.06
C ASP A 124 11.65 -2.65 0.20
N SER A 125 10.85 -2.38 1.21
CA SER A 125 10.85 -3.15 2.46
C SER A 125 9.45 -3.56 2.87
N HIS A 126 9.36 -4.71 3.53
CA HIS A 126 8.22 -5.00 4.39
C HIS A 126 8.44 -4.35 5.74
N TRP A 127 7.44 -3.69 6.26
CA TRP A 127 7.45 -3.01 7.55
C TRP A 127 6.84 -3.92 8.62
N LEU A 128 7.64 -4.40 9.56
CA LEU A 128 7.05 -4.98 10.77
C LEU A 128 6.39 -3.85 11.56
N ARG A 129 5.08 -3.73 11.39
CA ARG A 129 4.31 -2.55 11.81
C ARG A 129 4.40 -2.26 13.31
N ALA A 130 4.54 -3.29 14.15
CA ALA A 130 4.73 -3.08 15.57
C ALA A 130 5.98 -2.22 15.87
N ASP A 131 7.07 -2.49 15.16
CA ASP A 131 8.34 -1.80 15.34
C ASP A 131 8.34 -0.44 14.65
N VAL A 132 7.91 -0.40 13.38
CA VAL A 132 7.91 0.84 12.58
C VAL A 132 6.96 1.88 13.16
N ASP A 133 5.72 1.49 13.53
CA ASP A 133 4.77 2.40 14.13
C ASP A 133 5.32 2.98 15.45
N HIS A 134 5.96 2.15 16.29
CA HIS A 134 6.59 2.59 17.54
C HIS A 134 7.77 3.55 17.28
N HIS A 135 8.63 3.24 16.30
CA HIS A 135 9.73 4.14 15.90
C HIS A 135 9.19 5.52 15.48
N LEU A 136 8.16 5.56 14.63
CA LEU A 136 7.58 6.81 14.16
C LEU A 136 6.87 7.61 15.26
N VAL A 137 6.25 6.95 16.25
CA VAL A 137 5.70 7.62 17.44
C VAL A 137 6.81 8.27 18.25
N ARG A 138 7.91 7.56 18.51
CA ARG A 138 9.06 8.12 19.24
C ARG A 138 9.65 9.32 18.52
N ALA A 139 9.84 9.21 17.21
CA ALA A 139 10.33 10.32 16.40
C ALA A 139 9.37 11.53 16.39
N ALA A 140 8.05 11.31 16.48
CA ALA A 140 7.07 12.38 16.63
C ALA A 140 7.19 13.07 18.01
N VAL A 141 7.36 12.30 19.09
CA VAL A 141 7.58 12.83 20.44
C VAL A 141 8.88 13.66 20.51
N GLU A 142 9.95 13.16 19.91
CA GLU A 142 11.24 13.86 19.81
C GLU A 142 11.12 15.20 19.04
N ALA A 143 10.18 15.28 18.08
CA ALA A 143 9.85 16.51 17.36
C ALA A 143 8.90 17.47 18.13
N GLY A 144 8.53 17.14 19.37
CA GLY A 144 7.69 17.98 20.23
C GLY A 144 6.19 17.68 20.19
N VAL A 145 5.75 16.58 19.59
CA VAL A 145 4.35 16.14 19.60
C VAL A 145 3.95 15.68 21.01
N ASP A 146 2.82 16.19 21.53
CA ASP A 146 2.22 15.72 22.77
C ASP A 146 1.51 14.38 22.52
N TYR A 147 2.22 13.26 22.74
CA TYR A 147 1.66 11.94 22.58
C TYR A 147 0.92 11.47 23.82
N ARG A 148 -0.33 11.04 23.64
CA ARG A 148 -1.17 10.52 24.72
C ARG A 148 -1.76 9.16 24.33
N ASP A 149 -1.27 8.12 24.96
CA ASP A 149 -1.80 6.77 24.83
C ASP A 149 -2.99 6.50 25.78
N ARG A 150 -3.65 5.36 25.59
CA ARG A 150 -4.81 4.88 26.37
C ARG A 150 -5.93 5.93 26.46
N VAL A 151 -6.10 6.68 25.37
CA VAL A 151 -7.19 7.64 25.21
C VAL A 151 -8.29 7.01 24.38
N GLU A 152 -9.38 6.66 25.00
CA GLU A 152 -10.60 6.19 24.36
C GLU A 152 -11.55 7.37 24.17
N LEU A 153 -11.62 7.89 22.94
CA LEU A 153 -12.51 9.00 22.60
C LEU A 153 -13.96 8.51 22.43
N GLU A 154 -14.89 9.21 23.03
CA GLU A 154 -16.31 8.91 23.02
C GLU A 154 -17.10 9.90 22.15
N THR A 155 -16.73 11.19 22.18
CA THR A 155 -17.46 12.25 21.46
C THR A 155 -16.53 13.25 20.77
N VAL A 156 -17.06 13.89 19.71
CA VAL A 156 -16.48 15.06 19.07
C VAL A 156 -17.56 16.12 18.85
N ALA A 157 -17.23 17.36 19.12
CA ALA A 157 -18.03 18.53 18.76
C ALA A 157 -17.21 19.42 17.84
N ILE A 158 -17.70 19.74 16.65
CA ILE A 158 -17.05 20.62 15.68
C ILE A 158 -17.94 21.83 15.46
N GLY A 159 -17.41 23.03 15.70
CA GLY A 159 -18.13 24.28 15.55
C GLY A 159 -17.22 25.44 15.13
N ALA A 160 -17.80 26.63 15.01
CA ALA A 160 -17.07 27.85 14.61
C ALA A 160 -15.86 28.12 15.51
N ASP A 161 -15.97 27.79 16.80
CA ASP A 161 -14.92 28.04 17.80
C ASP A 161 -13.83 26.94 17.83
N GLY A 162 -13.95 25.84 17.07
CA GLY A 162 -12.97 24.77 17.01
C GLY A 162 -13.57 23.37 17.20
N VAL A 163 -12.72 22.47 17.71
CA VAL A 163 -13.01 21.04 17.89
C VAL A 163 -12.88 20.69 19.37
N GLY A 164 -13.95 20.20 19.98
CA GLY A 164 -13.95 19.59 21.32
C GLY A 164 -13.92 18.07 21.20
N LEU A 165 -13.01 17.43 21.91
CA LEU A 165 -12.88 15.97 22.00
C LEU A 165 -13.07 15.55 23.46
N ALA A 166 -13.91 14.55 23.72
CA ALA A 166 -14.08 14.00 25.06
C ALA A 166 -14.09 12.48 25.06
N GLY A 167 -13.74 11.90 26.20
CA GLY A 167 -13.66 10.46 26.40
C GLY A 167 -13.00 10.10 27.71
N ARG A 168 -12.19 9.05 27.71
CA ARG A 168 -11.48 8.58 28.91
C ARG A 168 -10.01 8.33 28.62
N ARG A 169 -9.14 8.66 29.58
CA ARG A 169 -7.73 8.23 29.58
C ARG A 169 -7.46 7.43 30.84
N ASN A 170 -7.01 6.18 30.68
CA ASN A 170 -6.84 5.25 31.82
C ASN A 170 -8.11 5.16 32.71
N GLY A 171 -9.30 5.18 32.10
CA GLY A 171 -10.58 5.14 32.81
C GLY A 171 -11.04 6.46 33.45
N THR A 172 -10.20 7.50 33.47
CA THR A 172 -10.53 8.84 33.99
C THR A 172 -11.02 9.75 32.86
N GLY A 173 -11.97 10.64 33.17
CA GLY A 173 -12.49 11.61 32.19
C GLY A 173 -11.38 12.40 31.51
N PHE A 174 -11.50 12.57 30.21
CA PHE A 174 -10.56 13.25 29.34
C PHE A 174 -11.29 14.26 28.46
N GLU A 175 -10.79 15.47 28.41
CA GLU A 175 -11.28 16.53 27.53
C GLU A 175 -10.11 17.24 26.87
N LEU A 176 -10.30 17.61 25.60
CA LEU A 176 -9.32 18.32 24.78
C LEU A 176 -10.02 19.26 23.81
N ASN A 177 -9.49 20.48 23.67
CA ASN A 177 -9.90 21.41 22.63
C ASN A 177 -8.78 21.58 21.59
N ALA A 178 -9.14 21.62 20.32
CA ALA A 178 -8.22 21.83 19.20
C ALA A 178 -8.82 22.80 18.16
N GLU A 179 -8.00 23.25 17.24
CA GLU A 179 -8.47 24.06 16.11
C GLU A 179 -8.88 23.20 14.92
N PHE A 180 -8.22 22.05 14.77
CA PHE A 180 -8.44 21.09 13.69
C PHE A 180 -8.26 19.66 14.20
N VAL A 181 -8.97 18.69 13.61
CA VAL A 181 -8.80 17.27 13.93
C VAL A 181 -8.54 16.44 12.68
N VAL A 182 -7.56 15.53 12.75
CA VAL A 182 -7.29 14.53 11.70
C VAL A 182 -7.55 13.14 12.25
N ASP A 183 -8.37 12.36 11.55
CA ASP A 183 -8.61 10.95 11.89
C ASP A 183 -7.67 10.05 11.09
N ALA A 184 -6.76 9.41 11.79
CA ALA A 184 -5.82 8.38 11.33
C ALA A 184 -6.06 7.03 12.04
N SER A 185 -7.24 6.82 12.63
CA SER A 185 -7.55 5.65 13.47
C SER A 185 -7.79 4.35 12.66
N GLY A 186 -7.76 4.43 11.33
CA GLY A 186 -7.92 3.28 10.44
C GLY A 186 -9.39 2.86 10.26
N PRO A 187 -9.63 1.58 9.89
CA PRO A 187 -10.97 1.08 9.58
C PRO A 187 -11.97 1.30 10.71
N GLY A 188 -13.15 1.80 10.36
CA GLY A 188 -14.18 2.13 11.34
C GLY A 188 -13.93 3.42 12.10
N GLY A 189 -13.20 4.37 11.49
CA GLY A 189 -12.74 5.67 11.96
C GLY A 189 -13.59 6.35 13.05
N PHE A 190 -12.93 7.01 13.97
CA PHE A 190 -13.60 7.71 15.08
C PHE A 190 -14.54 8.81 14.54
N LEU A 191 -14.02 9.71 13.69
CA LEU A 191 -14.83 10.79 13.12
C LEU A 191 -15.96 10.28 12.23
N ALA A 192 -15.73 9.17 11.51
CA ALA A 192 -16.77 8.58 10.66
C ALA A 192 -18.04 8.22 11.45
N ARG A 193 -17.86 7.66 12.65
CA ARG A 193 -18.97 7.31 13.54
C ARG A 193 -19.60 8.52 14.19
N GLN A 194 -18.78 9.45 14.68
CA GLN A 194 -19.23 10.62 15.44
C GLN A 194 -19.96 11.65 14.56
N LEU A 195 -19.51 11.81 13.32
CA LEU A 195 -20.11 12.71 12.34
C LEU A 195 -21.14 12.02 11.44
N GLU A 196 -21.47 10.76 11.75
CA GLU A 196 -22.44 9.95 10.99
C GLU A 196 -22.18 9.98 9.46
N ILE A 197 -20.88 9.93 9.07
CA ILE A 197 -20.50 10.00 7.66
C ILE A 197 -21.04 8.76 6.93
N PRO A 198 -21.91 8.91 5.92
CA PRO A 198 -22.53 7.77 5.28
C PRO A 198 -21.49 6.85 4.60
N SER A 199 -21.83 5.55 4.57
CA SER A 199 -21.03 4.57 3.84
C SER A 199 -21.15 4.79 2.33
N GLY A 200 -20.01 4.92 1.66
CA GLY A 200 -19.88 4.91 0.20
C GLY A 200 -19.55 3.53 -0.37
N LEU A 201 -19.64 2.46 0.43
CA LEU A 201 -19.23 1.12 0.05
C LEU A 201 -19.97 0.57 -1.17
N GLY A 202 -21.20 1.03 -1.45
CA GLY A 202 -21.96 0.69 -2.66
C GLY A 202 -21.24 1.04 -3.97
N ARG A 203 -20.30 1.98 -3.95
CA ARG A 203 -19.46 2.36 -5.10
C ARG A 203 -18.28 1.42 -5.32
N THR A 204 -17.88 0.64 -4.33
CA THR A 204 -16.73 -0.27 -4.39
C THR A 204 -17.14 -1.61 -5.01
N ARG A 205 -16.40 -2.08 -6.00
CA ARG A 205 -16.63 -3.34 -6.74
C ARG A 205 -16.05 -4.54 -6.03
N THR A 206 -14.89 -4.33 -5.43
CA THR A 206 -14.14 -5.38 -4.73
C THR A 206 -14.82 -5.74 -3.42
N ARG A 207 -14.91 -7.04 -3.15
CA ARG A 207 -15.34 -7.60 -1.87
C ARG A 207 -14.43 -8.76 -1.54
N SER A 208 -13.85 -8.75 -0.34
CA SER A 208 -13.10 -9.89 0.18
C SER A 208 -13.16 -9.97 1.70
N ALA A 209 -13.06 -11.19 2.20
CA ALA A 209 -12.76 -11.47 3.60
C ALA A 209 -11.26 -11.72 3.75
N LEU A 210 -10.75 -11.67 4.97
CA LEU A 210 -9.34 -11.92 5.26
C LEU A 210 -9.18 -12.88 6.44
N VAL A 211 -8.36 -13.93 6.25
CA VAL A 211 -7.89 -14.84 7.31
C VAL A 211 -6.39 -14.68 7.40
N PHE A 212 -5.84 -14.29 8.55
CA PHE A 212 -4.43 -13.89 8.61
C PHE A 212 -3.81 -14.05 9.99
N SER A 213 -2.47 -14.19 10.01
CA SER A 213 -1.63 -14.09 11.20
C SER A 213 -0.17 -13.79 10.81
N HIS A 214 0.69 -13.68 11.81
CA HIS A 214 2.13 -13.82 11.67
C HIS A 214 2.54 -15.25 12.05
N PHE A 215 3.49 -15.81 11.33
CA PHE A 215 3.94 -17.19 11.49
C PHE A 215 5.46 -17.26 11.60
N SER A 216 5.96 -18.21 12.37
CA SER A 216 7.35 -18.68 12.35
C SER A 216 7.44 -20.04 11.67
N GLY A 217 8.61 -20.37 11.14
CA GLY A 217 8.87 -21.69 10.54
C GLY A 217 8.25 -21.90 9.14
N VAL A 218 7.87 -20.84 8.44
CA VAL A 218 7.39 -20.93 7.04
C VAL A 218 8.56 -21.29 6.13
N ARG A 219 8.40 -22.35 5.31
CA ARG A 219 9.42 -22.77 4.35
C ARG A 219 9.44 -21.89 3.11
N LEU A 220 10.61 -21.79 2.47
CA LEU A 220 10.76 -21.04 1.23
C LEU A 220 10.18 -21.78 0.03
N MET A 221 9.76 -21.07 -1.00
CA MET A 221 9.24 -21.69 -2.22
C MET A 221 10.24 -22.62 -2.91
N PRO A 222 11.55 -22.31 -3.04
CA PRO A 222 12.52 -23.26 -3.58
C PRO A 222 12.66 -24.56 -2.76
N ASP A 223 12.42 -24.52 -1.44
CA ASP A 223 12.48 -25.68 -0.57
C ASP A 223 11.29 -26.64 -0.74
N VAL A 224 10.16 -26.11 -1.20
CA VAL A 224 8.91 -26.87 -1.38
C VAL A 224 8.58 -27.17 -2.85
N VAL A 225 9.27 -26.50 -3.78
CA VAL A 225 9.15 -26.72 -5.24
C VAL A 225 10.56 -26.96 -5.81
N PRO A 226 11.08 -28.20 -5.70
CA PRO A 226 12.40 -28.53 -6.24
C PRO A 226 12.49 -28.27 -7.75
N GLY A 227 13.59 -27.66 -8.17
CA GLY A 227 13.84 -27.36 -9.59
C GLY A 227 13.09 -26.13 -10.11
N LEU A 228 12.60 -25.26 -9.23
CA LEU A 228 12.10 -23.95 -9.63
C LEU A 228 13.25 -23.15 -10.27
N PRO A 229 13.11 -22.67 -11.51
CA PRO A 229 14.18 -21.94 -12.19
C PRO A 229 14.43 -20.59 -11.54
N ASP A 230 15.66 -20.10 -11.63
CA ASP A 230 16.03 -18.78 -11.14
C ASP A 230 15.20 -17.68 -11.81
N GLY A 231 14.76 -16.71 -10.99
CA GLY A 231 14.08 -15.51 -11.43
C GLY A 231 15.01 -14.28 -11.43
N PRO A 232 14.48 -13.10 -11.70
CA PRO A 232 15.24 -11.84 -11.60
C PRO A 232 15.68 -11.50 -10.16
N TYR A 233 15.15 -12.20 -9.18
CA TYR A 233 15.48 -12.16 -7.74
C TYR A 233 14.96 -13.46 -7.10
N PRO A 234 15.47 -13.86 -5.91
CA PRO A 234 14.91 -14.98 -5.15
C PRO A 234 13.43 -14.76 -4.84
N ASP A 235 12.57 -15.68 -5.20
CA ASP A 235 11.11 -15.55 -5.24
C ASP A 235 10.49 -15.03 -3.93
N ASP A 236 11.02 -15.50 -2.79
CA ASP A 236 10.52 -15.12 -1.47
C ASP A 236 10.99 -13.73 -0.99
N TRP A 237 11.93 -13.09 -1.70
CA TRP A 237 12.39 -11.72 -1.40
C TRP A 237 11.50 -10.69 -2.10
N ALA A 238 10.21 -10.87 -1.99
CA ALA A 238 9.19 -10.09 -2.65
C ALA A 238 7.90 -10.06 -1.82
N ALA A 239 6.91 -9.27 -2.24
CA ALA A 239 5.54 -9.54 -1.86
C ALA A 239 5.08 -10.76 -2.66
N VAL A 240 5.01 -11.92 -2.02
CA VAL A 240 4.60 -13.17 -2.65
C VAL A 240 3.09 -13.30 -2.61
N HIS A 241 2.50 -13.66 -3.75
CA HIS A 241 1.06 -13.80 -3.92
C HIS A 241 0.76 -15.18 -4.52
N HIS A 242 -0.03 -15.96 -3.81
CA HIS A 242 -0.50 -17.25 -4.26
C HIS A 242 -1.96 -17.12 -4.70
N LEU A 243 -2.22 -17.17 -6.00
CA LEU A 243 -3.56 -17.12 -6.56
C LEU A 243 -4.21 -18.51 -6.43
N ILE A 244 -5.39 -18.56 -5.85
CA ILE A 244 -6.18 -19.77 -5.59
C ILE A 244 -7.60 -19.59 -6.13
N ASP A 245 -8.40 -20.63 -6.14
CA ASP A 245 -9.79 -20.56 -6.66
C ASP A 245 -10.69 -19.68 -5.79
N GLU A 246 -10.42 -19.62 -4.48
CA GLU A 246 -11.18 -18.84 -3.53
C GLU A 246 -10.81 -17.35 -3.51
N GLY A 247 -9.66 -17.00 -4.08
CA GLY A 247 -9.10 -15.65 -4.05
C GLY A 247 -7.57 -15.68 -4.15
N TRP A 248 -6.86 -15.18 -3.15
CA TRP A 248 -5.41 -15.18 -3.14
C TRP A 248 -4.86 -15.15 -1.71
N MET A 249 -3.60 -15.54 -1.55
CA MET A 249 -2.89 -15.48 -0.27
C MET A 249 -1.62 -14.63 -0.46
N TYR A 250 -1.33 -13.78 0.53
CA TYR A 250 -0.03 -13.10 0.59
C TYR A 250 0.91 -13.81 1.57
N ALA A 251 2.22 -13.72 1.30
CA ALA A 251 3.28 -14.07 2.22
C ALA A 251 4.36 -12.97 2.16
N LEU A 252 4.62 -12.31 3.29
CA LEU A 252 5.58 -11.23 3.44
C LEU A 252 6.59 -11.65 4.50
N ARG A 253 7.83 -11.89 4.09
CA ARG A 253 8.88 -12.38 4.97
C ARG A 253 9.65 -11.22 5.61
N PHE A 254 9.95 -11.35 6.89
CA PHE A 254 10.80 -10.45 7.65
C PHE A 254 12.18 -11.08 7.92
N ASP A 255 13.16 -10.25 8.25
CA ASP A 255 14.56 -10.64 8.46
C ASP A 255 14.80 -11.49 9.73
N ASP A 256 13.86 -11.47 10.67
CA ASP A 256 13.85 -12.31 11.88
C ASP A 256 13.21 -13.71 11.67
N GLY A 257 12.87 -14.05 10.43
CA GLY A 257 12.24 -15.34 10.08
C GLY A 257 10.73 -15.37 10.28
N VAL A 258 10.12 -14.28 10.77
CA VAL A 258 8.66 -14.12 10.81
C VAL A 258 8.12 -13.92 9.39
N THR A 259 6.96 -14.49 9.11
CA THR A 259 6.21 -14.28 7.87
C THR A 259 4.80 -13.80 8.18
N SER A 260 4.44 -12.61 7.71
CA SER A 260 3.04 -12.17 7.69
C SER A 260 2.33 -12.85 6.53
N ALA A 261 1.24 -13.54 6.80
CA ALA A 261 0.50 -14.25 5.76
C ALA A 261 -1.01 -14.17 5.97
N GLY A 262 -1.76 -14.17 4.86
CA GLY A 262 -3.22 -14.16 4.94
C GLY A 262 -3.90 -14.46 3.62
N PHE A 263 -5.04 -15.15 3.69
CA PHE A 263 -5.93 -15.42 2.57
C PHE A 263 -6.96 -14.31 2.43
N ALA A 264 -6.96 -13.63 1.31
CA ALA A 264 -8.02 -12.71 0.88
C ALA A 264 -9.02 -13.48 0.00
N LEU A 265 -10.19 -13.75 0.55
CA LEU A 265 -11.18 -14.64 -0.05
C LEU A 265 -12.31 -13.85 -0.69
N SER A 266 -12.60 -14.15 -1.95
CA SER A 266 -13.75 -13.56 -2.65
C SER A 266 -15.09 -14.05 -2.05
N PRO A 267 -16.21 -13.35 -2.27
CA PRO A 267 -17.52 -13.83 -1.83
C PRO A 267 -17.86 -15.24 -2.36
N ARG A 268 -17.39 -15.57 -3.55
CA ARG A 268 -17.55 -16.92 -4.12
C ARG A 268 -16.68 -17.93 -3.41
N GLY A 269 -15.43 -17.59 -3.15
CA GLY A 269 -14.53 -18.45 -2.38
C GLY A 269 -15.10 -18.78 -1.00
N LEU A 270 -15.71 -17.80 -0.35
CA LEU A 270 -16.40 -17.99 0.92
C LEU A 270 -17.71 -18.78 0.80
N ALA A 271 -18.44 -18.67 -0.29
CA ALA A 271 -19.74 -19.35 -0.46
C ALA A 271 -19.62 -20.89 -0.43
N GLY A 272 -18.44 -21.42 -0.76
CA GLY A 272 -18.11 -22.86 -0.60
C GLY A 272 -18.03 -23.31 0.86
N TRP A 273 -17.89 -22.36 1.79
CA TRP A 273 -17.87 -22.58 3.24
C TRP A 273 -19.24 -22.18 3.78
N ARG A 274 -20.10 -23.17 4.12
CA ARG A 274 -21.53 -22.97 4.43
C ARG A 274 -21.73 -21.98 5.58
N PRO A 275 -22.69 -21.02 5.47
CA PRO A 275 -23.13 -20.20 6.60
C PRO A 275 -23.64 -21.10 7.74
N GLY A 276 -23.20 -20.83 8.98
CA GLY A 276 -23.54 -21.63 10.17
C GLY A 276 -22.60 -22.82 10.43
N THR A 277 -21.73 -23.18 9.50
CA THR A 277 -20.66 -24.17 9.68
C THR A 277 -19.30 -23.55 9.35
N THR A 278 -19.19 -22.21 9.28
CA THR A 278 -17.89 -21.57 9.08
C THR A 278 -17.00 -21.98 10.25
N PRO A 279 -15.93 -22.73 10.00
CA PRO A 279 -14.96 -23.03 11.05
C PRO A 279 -14.48 -21.72 11.65
N GLY A 280 -14.00 -21.71 12.88
CA GLY A 280 -13.24 -20.57 13.41
C GLY A 280 -12.11 -20.19 12.45
N ALA A 281 -11.47 -19.06 12.65
CA ALA A 281 -10.41 -18.56 11.75
C ALA A 281 -9.30 -19.60 11.50
N GLU A 282 -8.85 -20.29 12.54
CA GLU A 282 -7.77 -21.28 12.45
C GLU A 282 -8.16 -22.55 11.70
N PRO A 283 -9.33 -23.19 11.95
CA PRO A 283 -9.81 -24.29 11.10
C PRO A 283 -9.99 -23.90 9.63
N LEU A 284 -10.43 -22.68 9.32
CA LEU A 284 -10.55 -22.20 7.95
C LEU A 284 -9.16 -22.06 7.30
N TRP A 285 -8.17 -21.52 8.04
CA TRP A 285 -6.78 -21.44 7.59
C TRP A 285 -6.23 -22.82 7.20
N HIS A 286 -6.34 -23.80 8.09
CA HIS A 286 -5.85 -25.15 7.83
C HIS A 286 -6.58 -25.85 6.68
N ALA A 287 -7.88 -25.67 6.58
CA ALA A 287 -8.66 -26.28 5.50
C ALA A 287 -8.29 -25.70 4.11
N LEU A 288 -7.98 -24.39 4.04
CA LEU A 288 -7.45 -23.77 2.83
C LEU A 288 -6.06 -24.31 2.49
N LEU A 289 -5.15 -24.42 3.46
CA LEU A 289 -3.82 -25.01 3.23
C LEU A 289 -3.92 -26.46 2.72
N GLN A 290 -4.75 -27.31 3.32
CA GLN A 290 -4.94 -28.71 2.92
C GLN A 290 -5.42 -28.84 1.47
N ARG A 291 -6.14 -27.86 0.95
CA ARG A 291 -6.64 -27.86 -0.41
C ARG A 291 -5.53 -27.63 -1.45
N TYR A 292 -4.41 -26.99 -1.05
CA TYR A 292 -3.30 -26.62 -1.93
C TYR A 292 -1.99 -27.23 -1.44
N PRO A 293 -1.54 -28.38 -2.00
CA PRO A 293 -0.41 -29.16 -1.47
C PRO A 293 0.88 -28.37 -1.28
N THR A 294 1.20 -27.43 -2.19
CA THR A 294 2.41 -26.58 -2.05
C THR A 294 2.27 -25.59 -0.89
N LEU A 295 1.10 -24.99 -0.71
CA LEU A 295 0.86 -24.10 0.43
C LEU A 295 0.89 -24.88 1.74
N HIS A 296 0.36 -26.10 1.74
CA HIS A 296 0.46 -27.00 2.90
C HIS A 296 1.91 -27.36 3.19
N ALA A 297 2.73 -27.66 2.18
CA ALA A 297 4.15 -27.94 2.36
C ALA A 297 4.94 -26.72 2.91
N ALA A 298 4.54 -25.50 2.55
CA ALA A 298 5.19 -24.28 3.04
C ALA A 298 4.74 -23.87 4.44
N PHE A 299 3.46 -23.99 4.77
CA PHE A 299 2.84 -23.43 5.97
C PHE A 299 2.29 -24.47 6.95
N GLY A 300 2.21 -25.76 6.58
CA GLY A 300 1.55 -26.78 7.38
C GLY A 300 2.17 -27.02 8.76
N GLU A 301 3.48 -26.82 8.90
CA GLU A 301 4.22 -26.94 10.14
C GLU A 301 4.55 -25.57 10.77
N ALA A 302 4.15 -24.47 10.11
CA ALA A 302 4.39 -23.13 10.63
C ALA A 302 3.53 -22.83 11.86
N THR A 303 4.13 -22.18 12.84
CA THR A 303 3.45 -21.82 14.09
C THR A 303 2.95 -20.39 14.04
N PRO A 304 1.64 -20.14 14.28
CA PRO A 304 1.13 -18.78 14.39
C PRO A 304 1.68 -18.11 15.67
N LEU A 305 2.22 -16.92 15.52
CA LEU A 305 2.77 -16.11 16.62
C LEU A 305 1.69 -15.34 17.39
N MET A 306 0.48 -15.33 16.84
CA MET A 306 -0.73 -14.77 17.43
C MET A 306 -1.93 -15.55 16.90
N PRO A 307 -3.10 -15.49 17.57
CA PRO A 307 -4.30 -16.16 17.09
C PRO A 307 -4.60 -15.78 15.63
N VAL A 308 -4.90 -16.78 14.81
CA VAL A 308 -5.37 -16.53 13.44
C VAL A 308 -6.65 -15.71 13.50
N ALA A 309 -6.67 -14.59 12.83
CA ALA A 309 -7.78 -13.64 12.82
C ALA A 309 -8.63 -13.79 11.55
N PHE A 310 -9.93 -13.56 11.68
CA PHE A 310 -10.87 -13.50 10.55
C PHE A 310 -11.57 -12.15 10.50
N ARG A 311 -11.65 -11.58 9.30
CA ARG A 311 -12.45 -10.40 8.97
C ARG A 311 -13.38 -10.75 7.83
N SER A 312 -14.67 -10.72 8.07
CA SER A 312 -15.69 -11.06 7.05
C SER A 312 -15.77 -10.06 5.89
N SER A 313 -15.28 -8.86 6.09
CA SER A 313 -15.07 -7.84 5.06
C SER A 313 -13.92 -6.94 5.48
N ILE A 314 -13.00 -6.67 4.54
CA ILE A 314 -11.91 -5.72 4.77
C ILE A 314 -12.15 -4.38 4.07
N GLN A 315 -13.10 -4.33 3.14
CA GLN A 315 -13.45 -3.11 2.44
C GLN A 315 -14.28 -2.18 3.31
N HIS A 316 -13.93 -0.93 3.29
CA HIS A 316 -14.78 0.17 3.74
C HIS A 316 -14.55 1.38 2.83
N ARG A 317 -15.53 2.24 2.76
CA ARG A 317 -15.48 3.52 2.07
C ARG A 317 -16.52 4.43 2.68
N LEU A 318 -16.15 5.69 2.82
CA LEU A 318 -17.05 6.75 3.27
C LEU A 318 -17.42 7.65 2.10
N THR A 319 -18.44 8.48 2.28
CA THR A 319 -18.86 9.44 1.24
C THR A 319 -18.07 10.75 1.32
N ARG A 320 -17.45 11.04 2.47
CA ARG A 320 -16.66 12.25 2.72
C ARG A 320 -15.33 11.89 3.39
N ALA A 321 -14.27 12.61 3.04
CA ALA A 321 -12.94 12.46 3.62
C ALA A 321 -12.45 13.74 4.32
N ALA A 322 -13.17 14.86 4.17
CA ALA A 322 -12.82 16.11 4.83
C ALA A 322 -14.05 17.02 4.98
N GLY A 323 -13.91 18.04 5.77
CA GLY A 323 -14.87 19.12 5.98
C GLY A 323 -14.27 20.21 6.83
N GLU A 324 -15.06 21.20 7.20
CA GLU A 324 -14.57 22.29 8.02
C GLU A 324 -13.94 21.75 9.32
N ARG A 325 -12.68 22.10 9.57
CA ARG A 325 -11.88 21.71 10.75
C ARG A 325 -11.60 20.22 10.93
N TRP A 326 -11.82 19.37 9.91
CA TRP A 326 -11.49 17.96 10.02
C TRP A 326 -11.08 17.32 8.68
N ALA A 327 -10.23 16.30 8.76
CA ALA A 327 -9.87 15.45 7.64
C ALA A 327 -9.66 14.00 8.08
N LEU A 328 -9.84 13.06 7.14
CA LEU A 328 -9.52 11.64 7.30
C LEU A 328 -8.27 11.31 6.47
N LEU A 329 -7.37 10.52 7.03
CA LEU A 329 -6.34 9.87 6.24
C LEU A 329 -6.91 8.64 5.49
N PRO A 330 -6.26 8.15 4.42
CA PRO A 330 -6.82 7.13 3.53
C PRO A 330 -7.43 5.93 4.24
N HIS A 331 -6.73 5.30 5.18
CA HIS A 331 -7.24 4.11 5.87
C HIS A 331 -8.42 4.38 6.83
N ALA A 332 -8.64 5.63 7.23
CA ALA A 332 -9.86 6.03 7.92
C ALA A 332 -11.00 6.33 6.93
N TYR A 333 -10.67 6.80 5.71
CA TYR A 333 -11.63 7.11 4.64
C TYR A 333 -12.07 5.87 3.86
N ALA A 334 -11.12 5.07 3.37
CA ALA A 334 -11.40 3.92 2.54
C ALA A 334 -10.27 2.89 2.57
N PHE A 335 -10.64 1.63 2.39
CA PHE A 335 -9.72 0.53 2.10
C PHE A 335 -10.35 -0.40 1.07
N VAL A 336 -9.58 -0.84 0.09
CA VAL A 336 -10.06 -1.72 -0.98
C VAL A 336 -9.55 -3.14 -0.77
N ASP A 337 -8.25 -3.37 -0.95
CA ASP A 337 -7.64 -4.71 -0.87
C ASP A 337 -6.11 -4.57 -0.91
N PRO A 338 -5.33 -5.45 -0.29
CA PRO A 338 -3.87 -5.33 -0.26
C PRO A 338 -3.14 -5.85 -1.51
N LEU A 339 -3.83 -6.38 -2.53
CA LEU A 339 -3.26 -7.15 -3.66
C LEU A 339 -2.06 -6.49 -4.35
N PHE A 340 -2.08 -5.19 -4.58
CA PHE A 340 -0.99 -4.46 -5.23
C PHE A 340 -0.20 -3.55 -4.28
N SER A 341 -0.27 -3.79 -2.97
CA SER A 341 0.48 -3.04 -1.94
C SER A 341 0.31 -1.52 -2.02
N THR A 342 -0.87 -1.03 -2.42
CA THR A 342 -1.10 0.40 -2.67
C THR A 342 -1.28 1.23 -1.40
N GLY A 343 -1.67 0.60 -0.27
CA GLY A 343 -2.18 1.30 0.91
C GLY A 343 -1.17 2.25 1.58
N ILE A 344 0.09 1.83 1.78
CA ILE A 344 1.13 2.68 2.40
C ILE A 344 1.45 3.85 1.47
N ALA A 345 1.67 3.60 0.18
CA ALA A 345 1.97 4.63 -0.80
C ALA A 345 0.85 5.68 -0.90
N TRP A 346 -0.40 5.23 -0.91
CA TRP A 346 -1.57 6.11 -0.93
C TRP A 346 -1.66 6.97 0.34
N SER A 347 -1.40 6.39 1.51
CA SER A 347 -1.39 7.13 2.78
C SER A 347 -0.27 8.16 2.84
N LEU A 348 0.95 7.81 2.40
CA LEU A 348 2.07 8.75 2.35
C LEU A 348 1.80 9.91 1.39
N ARG A 349 1.17 9.62 0.24
CA ARG A 349 0.75 10.67 -0.70
C ARG A 349 -0.31 11.60 -0.11
N ALA A 350 -1.25 11.06 0.65
CA ALA A 350 -2.26 11.86 1.34
C ALA A 350 -1.65 12.74 2.46
N ILE A 351 -0.66 12.21 3.20
CA ILE A 351 0.11 12.98 4.18
C ILE A 351 0.83 14.14 3.49
N GLU A 352 1.49 13.90 2.37
CA GLU A 352 2.18 14.92 1.58
C GLU A 352 1.25 16.09 1.18
N ARG A 353 0.03 15.76 0.72
CA ARG A 353 -0.99 16.75 0.37
C ARG A 353 -1.53 17.51 1.57
N LEU A 354 -1.91 16.77 2.60
CA LEU A 354 -2.51 17.40 3.79
C LEU A 354 -1.48 18.28 4.51
N ALA A 355 -0.22 17.84 4.59
CA ALA A 355 0.86 18.65 5.15
C ALA A 355 1.04 19.98 4.40
N ARG A 356 0.88 19.99 3.06
CA ARG A 356 0.93 21.22 2.25
C ARG A 356 -0.17 22.21 2.63
N CYS A 357 -1.37 21.72 2.95
CA CYS A 357 -2.46 22.58 3.41
C CYS A 357 -2.17 23.25 4.77
N PHE A 358 -1.24 22.68 5.56
CA PHE A 358 -0.81 23.23 6.85
C PHE A 358 0.50 24.03 6.78
N GLU A 359 1.13 24.17 5.61
CA GLU A 359 2.37 24.91 5.48
C GLU A 359 2.21 26.37 5.89
N ARG A 360 3.31 26.93 6.38
CA ARG A 360 3.33 28.30 6.91
C ARG A 360 2.99 29.34 5.84
N GLU A 361 2.19 30.30 6.24
CA GLU A 361 1.94 31.51 5.48
C GLU A 361 2.44 32.73 6.26
N GLY A 362 3.24 33.58 5.63
CA GLY A 362 3.86 34.70 6.31
C GLY A 362 4.71 34.32 7.54
N GLY A 363 5.27 33.09 7.55
CA GLY A 363 6.09 32.58 8.67
C GLY A 363 5.29 31.99 9.84
N ARG A 364 3.95 32.01 9.79
CA ARG A 364 3.06 31.46 10.84
C ARG A 364 2.38 30.18 10.40
N PRO A 365 2.16 29.20 11.30
CA PRO A 365 1.32 28.04 11.03
C PRO A 365 -0.07 28.50 10.57
N ARG A 366 -0.61 27.84 9.53
CA ARG A 366 -1.99 28.06 9.07
C ARG A 366 -2.81 26.77 9.08
N LEU A 367 -4.10 26.89 9.15
CA LEU A 367 -5.01 25.76 8.98
C LEU A 367 -5.42 25.62 7.49
N PRO A 368 -5.80 24.42 7.06
CA PRO A 368 -6.31 24.18 5.70
C PRO A 368 -7.54 25.03 5.39
N GLU A 369 -7.60 25.54 4.17
CA GLU A 369 -8.77 26.21 3.62
C GLU A 369 -9.80 25.21 3.11
N THR A 370 -11.05 25.63 3.00
CA THR A 370 -12.16 24.76 2.54
C THR A 370 -11.89 24.21 1.13
N GLU A 371 -11.41 25.03 0.22
CA GLU A 371 -11.10 24.63 -1.16
C GLU A 371 -9.99 23.58 -1.22
N GLU A 372 -8.97 23.70 -0.37
CA GLU A 372 -7.89 22.70 -0.27
C GLU A 372 -8.42 21.37 0.26
N LEU A 373 -9.31 21.39 1.24
CA LEU A 373 -9.95 20.21 1.80
C LEU A 373 -10.91 19.54 0.79
N GLU A 374 -11.63 20.32 0.00
CA GLU A 374 -12.46 19.82 -1.09
C GLU A 374 -11.62 19.15 -2.18
N ARG A 375 -10.50 19.77 -2.57
CA ARG A 375 -9.54 19.20 -3.51
C ARG A 375 -8.92 17.90 -2.99
N TYR A 376 -8.51 17.89 -1.72
CA TYR A 376 -7.99 16.70 -1.04
C TYR A 376 -9.00 15.54 -1.08
N GLN A 377 -10.24 15.79 -0.67
CA GLN A 377 -11.34 14.82 -0.69
C GLN A 377 -11.63 14.30 -2.09
N GLY A 378 -11.69 15.20 -3.09
CA GLY A 378 -11.94 14.86 -4.49
C GLY A 378 -10.90 13.85 -5.01
N LEU A 379 -9.61 14.15 -4.79
CA LEU A 379 -8.52 13.25 -5.18
C LEU A 379 -8.58 11.90 -4.47
N LEU A 380 -8.82 11.86 -3.15
CA LEU A 380 -8.96 10.59 -2.44
C LEU A 380 -10.11 9.74 -2.99
N SER A 381 -11.21 10.38 -3.39
CA SER A 381 -12.37 9.67 -3.97
C SER A 381 -12.04 9.06 -5.32
N GLU A 382 -11.39 9.82 -6.21
CA GLU A 382 -10.99 9.34 -7.54
C GLU A 382 -9.93 8.24 -7.45
N GLU A 383 -8.97 8.39 -6.55
CA GLU A 383 -7.91 7.41 -6.30
C GLU A 383 -8.47 6.10 -5.73
N ALA A 384 -9.42 6.16 -4.81
CA ALA A 384 -10.13 4.97 -4.32
C ALA A 384 -10.88 4.25 -5.46
N ASP A 385 -11.51 4.99 -6.39
CA ASP A 385 -12.14 4.42 -7.58
C ASP A 385 -11.12 3.76 -8.53
N GLN A 386 -9.91 4.34 -8.64
CA GLN A 386 -8.83 3.82 -9.47
C GLN A 386 -8.25 2.52 -8.89
N ILE A 387 -7.95 2.51 -7.60
CA ILE A 387 -7.49 1.31 -6.87
C ILE A 387 -8.53 0.20 -6.99
N ASP A 388 -9.81 0.51 -6.74
CA ASP A 388 -10.88 -0.47 -6.81
C ASP A 388 -11.07 -1.07 -8.21
N ALA A 389 -10.98 -0.25 -9.25
CA ALA A 389 -11.10 -0.74 -10.63
C ALA A 389 -9.94 -1.69 -10.99
N LEU A 390 -8.73 -1.37 -10.55
CA LEU A 390 -7.54 -2.19 -10.76
C LEU A 390 -7.66 -3.54 -10.04
N VAL A 391 -8.01 -3.52 -8.75
CA VAL A 391 -8.15 -4.73 -7.94
C VAL A 391 -9.33 -5.58 -8.41
N ALA A 392 -10.48 -4.98 -8.70
CA ALA A 392 -11.64 -5.70 -9.21
C ALA A 392 -11.34 -6.40 -10.55
N GLY A 393 -10.52 -5.77 -11.42
CA GLY A 393 -10.04 -6.40 -12.64
C GLY A 393 -9.17 -7.62 -12.37
N ALA A 394 -8.29 -7.54 -11.37
CA ALA A 394 -7.46 -8.68 -10.96
C ALA A 394 -8.33 -9.85 -10.43
N TYR A 395 -9.33 -9.58 -9.59
CA TYR A 395 -10.25 -10.62 -9.10
C TYR A 395 -11.05 -11.28 -10.24
N GLU A 396 -11.45 -10.53 -11.28
CA GLU A 396 -12.09 -11.11 -12.46
C GLU A 396 -11.12 -12.01 -13.27
N ALA A 397 -9.82 -11.71 -13.23
CA ALA A 397 -8.79 -12.43 -13.98
C ALA A 397 -8.18 -13.62 -13.24
N MET A 398 -8.30 -13.73 -11.91
CA MET A 398 -7.55 -14.68 -11.06
C MET A 398 -7.73 -16.15 -11.43
N THR A 399 -8.88 -16.53 -11.98
CA THR A 399 -9.14 -17.92 -12.40
C THR A 399 -8.27 -18.35 -13.59
N HIS A 400 -7.70 -17.40 -14.33
CA HIS A 400 -6.83 -17.64 -15.48
C HIS A 400 -5.57 -16.82 -15.37
N PHE A 401 -4.46 -17.49 -15.15
CA PHE A 401 -3.18 -16.82 -14.92
C PHE A 401 -2.73 -15.94 -16.09
N ASP A 402 -2.98 -16.32 -17.33
CA ASP A 402 -2.70 -15.51 -18.52
C ASP A 402 -3.47 -14.17 -18.53
N LEU A 403 -4.74 -14.18 -18.10
CA LEU A 403 -5.52 -12.95 -17.93
C LEU A 403 -5.01 -12.10 -16.76
N PHE A 404 -4.70 -12.76 -15.63
CA PHE A 404 -4.17 -12.08 -14.45
C PHE A 404 -2.81 -11.43 -14.75
N ALA A 405 -1.87 -12.17 -15.33
CA ALA A 405 -0.56 -11.66 -15.70
C ALA A 405 -0.68 -10.46 -16.66
N ALA A 406 -1.50 -10.58 -17.71
CA ALA A 406 -1.74 -9.47 -18.61
C ALA A 406 -2.35 -8.24 -17.90
N HIS A 407 -3.32 -8.44 -17.01
CA HIS A 407 -3.92 -7.34 -16.24
C HIS A 407 -2.92 -6.68 -15.30
N ALA A 408 -2.07 -7.46 -14.62
CA ALA A 408 -1.04 -6.95 -13.72
C ALA A 408 -0.03 -6.04 -14.44
N MET A 409 0.23 -6.24 -15.73
CA MET A 409 1.10 -5.36 -16.53
C MET A 409 0.58 -3.92 -16.59
N ILE A 410 -0.72 -3.69 -16.47
CA ILE A 410 -1.29 -2.34 -16.38
C ILE A 410 -0.79 -1.66 -15.10
N TYR A 411 -0.87 -2.33 -13.96
CA TYR A 411 -0.37 -1.82 -12.69
C TYR A 411 1.13 -1.49 -12.78
N PHE A 412 1.94 -2.45 -13.25
CA PHE A 412 3.39 -2.27 -13.32
C PHE A 412 3.80 -1.16 -14.28
N ALA A 413 3.13 -1.01 -15.42
CA ALA A 413 3.38 0.10 -16.34
C ALA A 413 3.02 1.46 -15.71
N ILE A 414 1.90 1.55 -15.00
CA ILE A 414 1.47 2.77 -14.31
C ILE A 414 2.49 3.18 -13.24
N VAL A 415 2.85 2.25 -12.33
CA VAL A 415 3.68 2.59 -11.17
C VAL A 415 5.13 2.86 -11.57
N SER A 416 5.70 2.08 -12.50
CA SER A 416 7.07 2.30 -12.96
C SER A 416 7.20 3.63 -13.72
N PHE A 417 6.25 3.94 -14.61
CA PHE A 417 6.25 5.24 -15.31
C PHE A 417 6.09 6.41 -14.33
N ALA A 418 5.12 6.33 -13.42
CA ALA A 418 4.85 7.40 -12.46
C ALA A 418 6.04 7.63 -11.52
N GLU A 419 6.65 6.56 -11.00
CA GLU A 419 7.82 6.65 -10.14
C GLU A 419 9.03 7.22 -10.88
N THR A 420 9.39 6.61 -12.02
CA THR A 420 10.57 7.05 -12.79
C THR A 420 10.44 8.51 -13.20
N ARG A 421 9.29 8.90 -13.76
CA ARG A 421 9.04 10.29 -14.13
C ARG A 421 9.24 11.24 -12.95
N GLN A 422 8.66 10.92 -11.80
CA GLN A 422 8.76 11.76 -10.59
C GLN A 422 10.17 11.82 -9.99
N ARG A 423 11.04 10.82 -10.26
CA ARG A 423 12.45 10.83 -9.85
C ARG A 423 13.34 11.66 -10.79
N VAL A 424 13.09 11.56 -12.10
CA VAL A 424 13.99 12.14 -13.12
C VAL A 424 13.53 13.49 -13.66
N VAL A 425 12.26 13.81 -13.55
CA VAL A 425 11.70 15.11 -13.89
C VAL A 425 11.31 15.81 -12.60
N PRO A 426 12.12 16.75 -12.08
CA PRO A 426 11.75 17.49 -10.89
C PRO A 426 10.40 18.17 -11.12
N GLU A 427 9.41 17.77 -10.37
CA GLU A 427 8.16 18.52 -10.31
C GLU A 427 8.39 19.70 -9.35
N GLU A 428 8.68 20.87 -9.89
CA GLU A 428 8.78 22.09 -9.10
C GLU A 428 7.38 22.63 -8.78
N GLY A 429 7.22 23.14 -7.55
CA GLY A 429 6.00 23.85 -7.15
C GLY A 429 4.90 22.99 -6.53
N GLU A 430 3.73 23.60 -6.39
CA GLU A 430 2.55 22.99 -5.77
C GLU A 430 1.98 21.79 -6.52
N GLY A 431 2.18 21.73 -7.84
CA GLY A 431 1.63 20.69 -8.71
C GLY A 431 2.02 19.25 -8.32
N ALA A 432 3.24 19.07 -7.82
CA ALA A 432 3.79 17.75 -7.50
C ALA A 432 2.98 17.00 -6.43
N ALA A 433 2.60 17.67 -5.36
CA ALA A 433 1.80 17.06 -4.28
C ALA A 433 0.39 16.68 -4.74
N TRP A 434 -0.15 17.46 -5.67
CA TRP A 434 -1.52 17.32 -6.16
C TRP A 434 -1.65 16.45 -7.42
N SER A 435 -0.56 15.87 -7.94
CA SER A 435 -0.65 14.86 -9.01
C SER A 435 -1.39 13.62 -8.50
N GLY A 436 -2.27 13.04 -9.33
CA GLY A 436 -3.10 11.89 -8.96
C GLY A 436 -2.27 10.63 -8.73
N PHE A 437 -2.70 9.81 -7.78
CA PHE A 437 -2.12 8.49 -7.51
C PHE A 437 -2.50 7.51 -8.63
N LEU A 438 -1.66 6.52 -8.90
CA LEU A 438 -1.86 5.50 -9.93
C LEU A 438 -2.21 6.07 -11.32
N GLY A 439 -1.48 7.09 -11.75
CA GLY A 439 -1.58 7.62 -13.11
C GLY A 439 -2.85 8.41 -13.41
N LEU A 440 -3.63 8.82 -12.40
CA LEU A 440 -4.87 9.59 -12.60
C LEU A 440 -4.67 10.92 -13.36
N GLY A 441 -3.50 11.53 -13.23
CA GLY A 441 -3.16 12.76 -13.97
C GLY A 441 -2.67 12.53 -15.42
N ASP A 442 -2.49 11.27 -15.86
CA ASP A 442 -2.02 10.95 -17.20
C ASP A 442 -3.17 10.43 -18.07
N PRO A 443 -3.52 11.11 -19.17
CA PRO A 443 -4.67 10.75 -20.01
C PRO A 443 -4.53 9.37 -20.69
N ALA A 444 -3.30 8.87 -20.85
CA ALA A 444 -3.05 7.54 -21.41
C ALA A 444 -3.21 6.42 -20.36
N LEU A 445 -2.94 6.70 -19.10
CA LEU A 445 -2.97 5.71 -18.02
C LEU A 445 -4.27 5.70 -17.21
N ALA A 446 -4.83 6.87 -16.91
CA ALA A 446 -6.00 7.01 -16.05
C ALA A 446 -7.21 6.13 -16.45
N PRO A 447 -7.56 5.94 -17.73
CA PRO A 447 -8.71 5.11 -18.10
C PRO A 447 -8.45 3.61 -18.03
N LEU A 448 -7.18 3.16 -18.00
CA LEU A 448 -6.82 1.75 -18.22
C LEU A 448 -7.40 0.79 -17.17
N PRO A 449 -7.34 1.05 -15.85
CA PRO A 449 -7.91 0.13 -14.87
C PRO A 449 -9.40 -0.12 -15.07
N ARG A 450 -10.17 0.94 -15.32
CA ARG A 450 -11.64 0.83 -15.55
C ARG A 450 -11.97 0.12 -16.85
N GLU A 451 -11.20 0.37 -17.93
CA GLU A 451 -11.40 -0.28 -19.21
C GLU A 451 -11.00 -1.77 -19.15
N ALA A 452 -9.89 -2.10 -18.48
CA ALA A 452 -9.48 -3.48 -18.25
C ALA A 452 -10.55 -4.27 -17.49
N TYR A 453 -11.06 -3.71 -16.39
CA TYR A 453 -12.14 -4.32 -15.62
C TYR A 453 -13.39 -4.60 -16.48
N ARG A 454 -13.84 -3.63 -17.31
CA ARG A 454 -14.97 -3.82 -18.21
C ARG A 454 -14.74 -4.93 -19.24
N ARG A 455 -13.52 -5.01 -19.81
CA ARG A 455 -13.16 -6.06 -20.78
C ARG A 455 -13.11 -7.42 -20.13
N LEU A 456 -12.46 -7.52 -18.97
CA LEU A 456 -12.39 -8.76 -18.20
C LEU A 456 -13.79 -9.27 -17.86
N ARG A 457 -14.67 -8.44 -17.34
CA ARG A 457 -16.07 -8.83 -17.08
C ARG A 457 -16.81 -9.35 -18.29
N ARG A 458 -16.55 -8.82 -19.49
CA ARG A 458 -17.14 -9.38 -20.74
C ARG A 458 -16.57 -10.76 -21.07
N ILE A 459 -15.28 -10.97 -20.85
CA ILE A 459 -14.60 -12.24 -21.08
C ILE A 459 -15.08 -13.30 -20.08
N THR A 460 -15.15 -12.95 -18.81
CA THR A 460 -15.47 -13.87 -17.69
C THR A 460 -16.98 -14.00 -17.43
N GLY A 461 -17.81 -13.21 -18.14
CA GLY A 461 -19.25 -13.13 -17.89
C GLY A 461 -19.60 -12.51 -16.54
N GLY A 462 -18.66 -11.80 -15.89
CA GLY A 462 -18.80 -11.26 -14.54
C GLY A 462 -18.94 -12.34 -13.45
N GLN A 463 -18.61 -13.58 -13.80
CA GLN A 463 -18.79 -14.77 -12.95
C GLN A 463 -17.52 -15.65 -12.84
N GLY A 464 -16.34 -15.12 -13.20
CA GLY A 464 -15.09 -15.89 -13.19
C GLY A 464 -15.07 -16.99 -14.26
N GLY A 465 -15.85 -16.81 -15.32
CA GLY A 465 -15.80 -17.68 -16.48
C GLY A 465 -14.45 -17.56 -17.20
N THR A 466 -14.15 -18.57 -18.02
CA THR A 466 -12.81 -18.74 -18.58
C THR A 466 -12.57 -17.95 -19.87
N GLY A 467 -13.60 -17.51 -20.53
CA GLY A 467 -13.49 -17.00 -21.89
C GLY A 467 -12.85 -17.99 -22.86
N THR A 468 -12.84 -17.70 -24.13
CA THR A 468 -12.10 -18.50 -25.11
C THR A 468 -10.60 -18.11 -25.11
N ALA A 469 -9.73 -19.01 -25.54
CA ALA A 469 -8.30 -18.73 -25.73
C ALA A 469 -8.06 -17.50 -26.65
N GLY A 470 -8.92 -17.32 -27.67
CA GLY A 470 -8.88 -16.14 -28.54
C GLY A 470 -9.18 -14.85 -27.81
N GLN A 471 -10.20 -14.84 -26.93
CA GLN A 471 -10.54 -13.68 -26.11
C GLN A 471 -9.42 -13.33 -25.13
N ARG A 472 -8.81 -14.31 -24.48
CA ARG A 472 -7.69 -14.11 -23.58
C ARG A 472 -6.47 -13.52 -24.30
N ARG A 473 -6.06 -14.09 -25.43
CA ARG A 473 -5.00 -13.52 -26.28
C ARG A 473 -5.34 -12.12 -26.77
N GLY A 474 -6.59 -11.87 -27.14
CA GLY A 474 -7.07 -10.54 -27.53
C GLY A 474 -6.96 -9.52 -26.42
N PHE A 475 -7.23 -9.91 -25.17
CA PHE A 475 -7.04 -9.05 -23.99
C PHE A 475 -5.56 -8.74 -23.76
N ALA A 476 -4.67 -9.73 -23.76
CA ALA A 476 -3.22 -9.53 -23.60
C ALA A 476 -2.66 -8.59 -24.68
N ALA A 477 -3.03 -8.80 -25.96
CA ALA A 477 -2.64 -7.92 -27.05
C ALA A 477 -3.20 -6.49 -26.90
N TRP A 478 -4.40 -6.34 -26.35
CA TRP A 478 -4.94 -5.02 -26.04
C TRP A 478 -4.14 -4.34 -24.92
N VAL A 479 -3.80 -5.04 -23.83
CA VAL A 479 -2.98 -4.49 -22.74
C VAL A 479 -1.64 -3.99 -23.28
N ALA A 480 -0.92 -4.83 -24.04
CA ALA A 480 0.37 -4.48 -24.61
C ALA A 480 0.31 -3.16 -25.43
N ARG A 481 -0.72 -2.99 -26.26
CA ARG A 481 -0.94 -1.74 -27.00
C ARG A 481 -1.33 -0.56 -26.11
N ALA A 482 -2.18 -0.81 -25.12
CA ALA A 482 -2.73 0.24 -24.26
C ALA A 482 -1.67 0.88 -23.37
N ILE A 483 -0.71 0.08 -22.86
CA ILE A 483 0.38 0.60 -22.02
C ILE A 483 1.54 1.16 -22.83
N ALA A 484 1.66 0.90 -24.14
CA ALA A 484 2.84 1.14 -24.96
C ALA A 484 3.42 2.56 -24.81
N ALA A 485 2.57 3.60 -24.78
CA ALA A 485 2.98 4.99 -24.67
C ALA A 485 3.63 5.37 -23.32
N ARG A 486 3.56 4.50 -22.31
CA ARG A 486 4.10 4.70 -20.95
C ARG A 486 4.88 3.49 -20.44
N ASN A 487 5.14 2.50 -21.28
CA ASN A 487 5.77 1.23 -20.93
C ASN A 487 7.29 1.33 -20.86
N ILE A 488 7.82 2.05 -19.89
CA ILE A 488 9.27 2.23 -19.72
C ILE A 488 9.96 0.94 -19.24
N GLY A 489 9.25 0.07 -18.51
CA GLY A 489 9.79 -1.18 -17.96
C GLY A 489 9.76 -2.36 -18.95
N GLY A 490 9.23 -2.20 -20.17
CA GLY A 490 9.18 -3.29 -21.16
C GLY A 490 8.19 -4.41 -20.82
N PHE A 491 7.11 -4.07 -20.12
CA PHE A 491 6.08 -5.04 -19.71
C PHE A 491 5.24 -5.55 -20.87
N ALA A 492 4.54 -6.68 -20.65
CA ALA A 492 3.73 -7.38 -21.64
C ALA A 492 4.52 -7.85 -22.88
N ASP A 493 5.80 -8.14 -22.73
CA ASP A 493 6.66 -8.75 -23.72
C ASP A 493 6.60 -10.30 -23.57
N PRO A 494 6.06 -11.04 -24.54
CA PRO A 494 5.96 -12.49 -24.46
C PRO A 494 7.31 -13.22 -24.36
N SER A 495 8.39 -12.61 -24.87
CA SER A 495 9.74 -13.19 -24.81
C SER A 495 10.33 -13.22 -23.39
N ARG A 496 9.78 -12.46 -22.48
CA ARG A 496 10.18 -12.44 -21.05
C ARG A 496 9.63 -13.62 -20.25
N HIS A 497 8.69 -14.37 -20.77
CA HIS A 497 8.10 -15.54 -20.10
C HIS A 497 7.68 -15.25 -18.64
N ASN A 498 7.01 -14.10 -18.41
CA ASN A 498 6.60 -13.63 -17.08
C ASN A 498 7.75 -13.28 -16.08
N LEU A 499 8.99 -13.21 -16.55
CA LEU A 499 10.14 -12.80 -15.74
C LEU A 499 10.63 -11.41 -16.16
N TYR A 500 10.33 -10.42 -15.35
CA TYR A 500 10.61 -9.00 -15.63
C TYR A 500 11.66 -8.47 -14.66
N PRO A 501 12.97 -8.51 -15.01
CA PRO A 501 14.00 -7.78 -14.26
C PRO A 501 13.81 -6.27 -14.42
N LEU A 502 14.25 -5.51 -13.44
CA LEU A 502 14.43 -4.07 -13.63
C LEU A 502 15.76 -3.84 -14.35
N ASP A 503 15.67 -3.58 -15.64
CA ASP A 503 16.80 -3.39 -16.54
C ASP A 503 16.92 -1.89 -16.87
N LEU A 504 17.98 -1.24 -16.35
CA LEU A 504 18.21 0.18 -16.55
C LEU A 504 18.58 0.54 -18.00
N ASP A 505 19.14 -0.39 -18.76
CA ASP A 505 19.46 -0.17 -20.18
C ASP A 505 18.16 -0.12 -21.00
N VAL A 506 17.22 -1.02 -20.73
CA VAL A 506 15.86 -0.97 -21.33
C VAL A 506 15.16 0.36 -20.99
N LEU A 507 15.33 0.85 -19.77
CA LEU A 507 14.76 2.13 -19.36
C LEU A 507 15.40 3.29 -20.12
N VAL A 508 16.74 3.30 -20.27
CA VAL A 508 17.48 4.30 -21.02
C VAL A 508 17.07 4.31 -22.49
N ASP A 509 16.93 3.15 -23.11
CA ASP A 509 16.49 3.04 -24.52
C ASP A 509 15.07 3.58 -24.75
N ARG A 510 14.27 3.67 -23.69
CA ARG A 510 12.90 4.20 -23.71
C ARG A 510 12.77 5.62 -23.19
N HIS A 511 13.88 6.37 -23.08
CA HIS A 511 13.94 7.74 -22.58
C HIS A 511 12.88 8.69 -23.20
N ALA A 512 12.60 8.49 -24.50
CA ALA A 512 11.62 9.30 -25.22
C ALA A 512 10.19 9.21 -24.64
N LEU A 513 9.82 8.10 -23.97
CA LEU A 513 8.53 7.98 -23.29
C LEU A 513 8.42 8.92 -22.07
N LEU A 514 9.54 9.40 -21.55
CA LEU A 514 9.61 10.38 -20.46
C LEU A 514 9.76 11.82 -20.97
N ASN A 515 9.81 12.03 -22.30
CA ASN A 515 10.16 13.30 -22.95
C ASN A 515 11.55 13.84 -22.53
N LEU A 516 12.52 12.95 -22.34
CA LEU A 516 13.89 13.28 -21.98
C LEU A 516 14.86 12.90 -23.10
N SER A 517 16.02 13.55 -23.16
CA SER A 517 17.13 13.03 -23.94
C SER A 517 17.76 11.81 -23.25
N ARG A 518 18.48 11.00 -24.03
CA ARG A 518 19.20 9.83 -23.50
C ARG A 518 20.22 10.25 -22.42
N GLU A 519 20.95 11.33 -22.68
CA GLU A 519 21.95 11.89 -21.77
C GLU A 519 21.33 12.40 -20.47
N ALA A 520 20.18 13.08 -20.55
CA ALA A 520 19.46 13.55 -19.37
C ALA A 520 19.01 12.38 -18.47
N LEU A 521 18.51 11.30 -19.08
CA LEU A 521 18.12 10.11 -18.33
C LEU A 521 19.33 9.40 -17.72
N ILE A 522 20.43 9.25 -18.47
CA ILE A 522 21.67 8.67 -17.93
C ILE A 522 22.19 9.50 -16.74
N GLY A 523 22.14 10.83 -16.83
CA GLY A 523 22.52 11.73 -15.73
C GLY A 523 21.65 11.55 -14.47
N ALA A 524 20.39 11.13 -14.64
CA ALA A 524 19.47 10.85 -13.54
C ALA A 524 19.59 9.41 -12.99
N LEU A 525 20.31 8.50 -13.65
CA LEU A 525 20.47 7.10 -13.20
C LEU A 525 21.02 6.94 -11.78
N PRO A 526 21.94 7.80 -11.27
CA PRO A 526 22.36 7.70 -9.87
C PRO A 526 21.19 7.73 -8.89
N ALA A 527 20.18 8.57 -9.13
CA ALA A 527 18.97 8.62 -8.31
C ALA A 527 18.14 7.33 -8.39
N LEU A 528 18.12 6.66 -9.56
CA LEU A 528 17.45 5.39 -9.77
C LEU A 528 18.23 4.20 -9.19
N ARG A 529 19.55 4.32 -9.08
CA ARG A 529 20.42 3.32 -8.45
C ARG A 529 20.53 3.52 -6.93
N GLY A 530 19.92 4.56 -6.37
CA GLY A 530 20.10 4.95 -4.98
C GLY A 530 21.46 5.57 -4.68
N MET A 531 22.23 5.87 -5.74
CA MET A 531 23.46 6.65 -5.68
C MET A 531 23.06 8.12 -5.84
N GLY A 532 22.46 8.71 -4.81
CA GLY A 532 22.33 10.18 -4.74
C GLY A 532 23.72 10.81 -4.77
N PRO A 533 23.87 12.09 -5.18
CA PRO A 533 25.12 12.79 -4.95
C PRO A 533 25.48 12.59 -3.47
N GLU A 534 26.76 12.36 -3.19
CA GLU A 534 27.29 12.25 -1.83
C GLU A 534 26.87 13.50 -1.03
N GLU A 535 25.67 13.50 -0.49
CA GLU A 535 25.22 14.43 0.53
C GLU A 535 25.77 13.97 1.90
N SER A 536 27.08 13.76 1.94
CA SER A 536 27.84 13.83 3.17
C SER A 536 28.07 15.29 3.51
N GLY A 537 27.05 16.01 3.94
CA GLY A 537 27.38 17.34 4.38
C GLY A 537 26.28 18.29 4.86
N ASN A 538 25.01 18.01 4.67
CA ASN A 538 23.98 19.01 5.04
C ASN A 538 22.68 18.44 5.61
N LEU A 539 22.73 17.32 6.34
CA LEU A 539 21.64 16.84 7.21
C LEU A 539 22.20 16.59 8.63
N SER A 540 22.93 17.58 9.18
CA SER A 540 23.28 17.61 10.61
C SER A 540 22.22 18.38 11.40
#